data_f9385f1c73466e39bee0ba5b0e92f8e6
#
_entry.id   f9385f1c73466e39bee0ba5b0e92f8e6
#
_cell.length_a   1.000
_cell.length_b   1.000
_cell.length_c   1.000
_cell.angle_alpha   90.00
_cell.angle_beta   90.00
_cell.angle_gamma   90.00
#
_symmetry.space_group_name_H-M   'P 1'
#
loop_
_entity.id
_entity.type
_entity.pdbx_description
1 polymer ?
#
loop_
_entity_poly.entity_id
_entity_poly.type
_entity_poly.pdbx_seq_one_letter_code
_entity_poly.pdbx_strand_id
1 'polypeptide(L)'
;MAETVRYYAMLLGGRTIENPSGLARRRLFDDGGVRDEALGRDFTWAHNPGLAGWERGDLTTTYVEISYDDAERIIERFRAKWGSDG
;
A
#
# COMPACT_ATOMS: atom_id res chain seq x y z
N MET A 1 -13.06 19.77 -2.88
CA MET A 1 -12.44 19.16 -1.71
C MET A 1 -11.25 18.37 -2.12
N ALA A 2 -10.11 18.72 -1.58
CA ALA A 2 -8.89 18.05 -1.94
C ALA A 2 -8.56 16.96 -0.93
N GLU A 3 -8.02 15.86 -1.41
CA GLU A 3 -7.36 14.90 -0.54
C GLU A 3 -6.00 14.61 -1.14
N THR A 4 -5.04 14.31 -0.29
CA THR A 4 -3.71 13.88 -0.70
C THR A 4 -3.62 12.39 -0.44
N VAL A 5 -3.10 11.64 -1.41
CA VAL A 5 -2.93 10.20 -1.26
C VAL A 5 -1.45 9.88 -1.38
N ARG A 6 -0.94 9.14 -0.40
CA ARG A 6 0.44 8.65 -0.40
C ARG A 6 0.41 7.14 -0.54
N TYR A 7 1.27 6.61 -1.38
CA TYR A 7 1.34 5.18 -1.64
C TYR A 7 2.61 4.60 -1.04
N TYR A 8 2.52 3.36 -0.54
CA TYR A 8 3.63 2.68 0.13
C TYR A 8 3.72 1.26 -0.37
N ALA A 9 4.96 0.81 -0.62
CA ALA A 9 5.22 -0.60 -0.86
C ALA A 9 5.39 -1.30 0.49
N MET A 10 4.75 -2.44 0.66
CA MET A 10 4.85 -3.25 1.86
C MET A 10 5.93 -4.30 1.65
N LEU A 11 6.96 -4.30 2.49
CA LEU A 11 8.10 -5.20 2.37
C LEU A 11 8.13 -6.14 3.57
N LEU A 12 7.56 -7.31 3.39
CA LEU A 12 7.53 -8.33 4.42
C LEU A 12 8.54 -9.43 4.07
N GLY A 13 9.33 -9.85 5.03
CA GLY A 13 10.23 -10.98 4.83
C GLY A 13 11.31 -10.75 3.79
N GLY A 14 11.90 -9.55 3.77
CA GLY A 14 13.02 -9.25 2.88
C GLY A 14 12.65 -8.96 1.44
N ARG A 15 11.36 -8.70 1.17
CA ARG A 15 10.93 -8.32 -0.18
C ARG A 15 11.51 -6.96 -0.57
N THR A 16 11.48 -6.65 -1.85
CA THR A 16 12.03 -5.40 -2.39
C THR A 16 10.93 -4.55 -3.00
N ILE A 17 11.25 -3.29 -3.32
CA ILE A 17 10.29 -2.38 -3.96
C ILE A 17 9.85 -2.93 -5.32
N GLU A 18 10.74 -3.60 -6.05
CA GLU A 18 10.40 -4.18 -7.35
C GLU A 18 9.46 -5.38 -7.21
N ASN A 19 9.47 -6.03 -6.06
CA ASN A 19 8.64 -7.21 -5.81
C ASN A 19 8.12 -7.19 -4.38
N PRO A 20 7.26 -6.20 -4.05
CA PRO A 20 6.77 -6.06 -2.68
C PRO A 20 5.76 -7.15 -2.31
N SER A 21 5.52 -7.30 -1.02
CA SER A 21 4.50 -8.23 -0.54
C SER A 21 3.09 -7.66 -0.70
N GLY A 22 2.95 -6.33 -0.82
CA GLY A 22 1.65 -5.70 -1.00
C GLY A 22 1.80 -4.20 -1.18
N LEU A 23 0.66 -3.52 -1.25
CA LEU A 23 0.59 -2.07 -1.34
C LEU A 23 -0.31 -1.52 -0.26
N ALA A 24 0.06 -0.36 0.26
CA ALA A 24 -0.76 0.41 1.17
C ALA A 24 -0.87 1.84 0.65
N ARG A 25 -1.88 2.55 1.12
CA ARG A 25 -2.00 3.97 0.84
C ARG A 25 -2.56 4.69 2.06
N ARG A 26 -2.19 5.96 2.18
CA ARG A 26 -2.72 6.83 3.22
C ARG A 26 -3.45 7.98 2.53
N ARG A 27 -4.71 8.15 2.87
CA ARG A 27 -5.53 9.25 2.36
C ARG A 27 -5.59 10.32 3.44
N LEU A 28 -5.16 11.53 3.06
CA LEU A 28 -5.13 12.70 3.96
C LEU A 28 -6.22 13.65 3.50
N PHE A 29 -7.19 13.91 4.35
CA PHE A 29 -8.35 14.73 4.02
C PHE A 29 -8.14 16.17 4.48
N ASP A 30 -8.85 17.11 3.85
CA ASP A 30 -8.74 18.54 4.15
C ASP A 30 -9.02 18.87 5.61
N ASP A 31 -9.91 18.10 6.26
CA ASP A 31 -10.28 18.35 7.65
C ASP A 31 -9.28 17.77 8.65
N GLY A 32 -8.17 17.24 8.15
CA GLY A 32 -7.16 16.62 8.99
C GLY A 32 -7.39 15.14 9.25
N GLY A 33 -8.43 14.55 8.68
CA GLY A 33 -8.69 13.13 8.81
C GLY A 33 -7.68 12.30 8.02
N VAL A 34 -7.43 11.08 8.47
CA VAL A 34 -6.49 10.15 7.85
C VAL A 34 -7.17 8.79 7.74
N ARG A 35 -7.03 8.16 6.57
CA ARG A 35 -7.49 6.79 6.38
C ARG A 35 -6.38 5.96 5.75
N ASP A 36 -5.96 4.91 6.43
CA ASP A 36 -4.96 3.98 5.95
C ASP A 36 -5.65 2.76 5.37
N GLU A 37 -5.21 2.36 4.18
CA GLU A 37 -5.82 1.26 3.43
C GLU A 37 -4.74 0.38 2.83
N ALA A 38 -5.07 -0.88 2.59
CA ALA A 38 -4.21 -1.80 1.87
C ALA A 38 -4.97 -2.43 0.71
N LEU A 39 -4.25 -2.76 -0.35
CA LEU A 39 -4.82 -3.38 -1.54
C LEU A 39 -5.03 -4.88 -1.29
N GLY A 40 -6.26 -5.34 -1.44
CA GLY A 40 -6.58 -6.75 -1.35
C GLY A 40 -6.38 -7.48 -2.68
N ARG A 41 -6.49 -8.79 -2.65
CA ARG A 41 -6.35 -9.60 -3.85
C ARG A 41 -7.49 -9.42 -4.85
N ASP A 42 -8.60 -8.86 -4.40
CA ASP A 42 -9.71 -8.48 -5.27
C ASP A 42 -9.54 -7.10 -5.89
N PHE A 43 -8.36 -6.47 -5.67
CA PHE A 43 -8.02 -5.14 -6.16
C PHE A 43 -8.92 -4.03 -5.61
N THR A 44 -9.45 -4.24 -4.40
CA THR A 44 -10.14 -3.18 -3.67
C THR A 44 -9.28 -2.72 -2.50
N TRP A 45 -9.42 -1.44 -2.17
CA TRP A 45 -8.71 -0.86 -1.02
C TRP A 45 -9.59 -1.00 0.22
N ALA A 46 -9.03 -1.57 1.28
CA ALA A 46 -9.74 -1.78 2.53
C ALA A 46 -8.96 -1.20 3.70
N HIS A 47 -9.67 -0.76 4.72
CA HIS A 47 -9.04 -0.22 5.92
C HIS A 47 -7.99 -1.19 6.46
N ASN A 48 -6.81 -0.64 6.80
CA ASN A 48 -5.71 -1.44 7.34
C ASN A 48 -4.87 -0.58 8.28
N PRO A 49 -4.79 -0.91 9.57
CA PRO A 49 -4.03 -0.11 10.54
C PRO A 49 -2.52 -0.40 10.53
N GLY A 50 -2.04 -1.26 9.63
CA GLY A 50 -0.65 -1.69 9.63
C GLY A 50 0.35 -0.54 9.47
N LEU A 51 0.05 0.45 8.62
CA LEU A 51 0.94 1.58 8.41
C LEU A 51 1.11 2.40 9.71
N ALA A 52 0.03 2.65 10.42
CA ALA A 52 0.11 3.37 11.69
C ALA A 52 0.85 2.53 12.74
N GLY A 53 0.66 1.23 12.73
CA GLY A 53 1.41 0.32 13.60
C GLY A 53 2.91 0.38 13.34
N TRP A 54 3.31 0.39 12.07
CA TRP A 54 4.71 0.50 11.70
C TRP A 54 5.31 1.83 12.19
N GLU A 55 4.56 2.92 12.05
CA GLU A 55 5.01 4.23 12.53
C GLU A 55 5.21 4.26 14.05
N ARG A 56 4.50 3.42 14.77
CA ARG A 56 4.64 3.30 16.22
C ARG A 56 5.74 2.32 16.65
N GLY A 57 6.42 1.71 15.69
CA GLY A 57 7.54 0.84 16.00
C GLY A 57 7.32 -0.65 15.76
N ASP A 58 6.18 -1.03 15.18
CA ASP A 58 5.96 -2.41 14.79
C ASP A 58 6.84 -2.72 13.58
N LEU A 59 7.77 -3.65 13.72
CA LEU A 59 8.77 -3.92 12.70
C LEU A 59 8.48 -5.18 11.89
N THR A 60 7.28 -5.74 11.99
CA THR A 60 6.95 -6.96 11.24
C THR A 60 6.87 -6.70 9.73
N THR A 61 6.48 -5.50 9.34
CA THR A 61 6.43 -5.11 7.94
C THR A 61 7.09 -3.75 7.79
N THR A 62 7.93 -3.59 6.78
CA THR A 62 8.52 -2.30 6.44
C THR A 62 7.68 -1.65 5.34
N TYR A 63 7.44 -0.35 5.46
CA TYR A 63 6.71 0.43 4.46
C TYR A 63 7.65 1.45 3.85
N VAL A 64 7.65 1.56 2.54
CA VAL A 64 8.48 2.52 1.81
C VAL A 64 7.56 3.35 0.92
N GLU A 65 7.61 4.67 1.09
CA GLU A 65 6.80 5.55 0.26
C GLU A 65 7.26 5.50 -1.19
N ILE A 66 6.29 5.38 -2.12
CA ILE A 66 6.56 5.32 -3.54
C ILE A 66 5.65 6.31 -4.27
N SER A 67 6.00 6.60 -5.52
CA SER A 67 5.19 7.48 -6.35
C SER A 67 3.91 6.78 -6.80
N TYR A 68 2.93 7.58 -7.25
CA TYR A 68 1.72 7.03 -7.86
C TYR A 68 2.06 6.16 -9.06
N ASP A 69 3.00 6.59 -9.90
CA ASP A 69 3.40 5.82 -11.08
C ASP A 69 3.98 4.47 -10.70
N ASP A 70 4.79 4.43 -9.66
CA ASP A 70 5.35 3.17 -9.16
C ASP A 70 4.25 2.27 -8.61
N ALA A 71 3.28 2.84 -7.89
CA ALA A 71 2.15 2.08 -7.38
C ALA A 71 1.36 1.45 -8.52
N GLU A 72 1.11 2.20 -9.59
CA GLU A 72 0.40 1.68 -10.76
C GLU A 72 1.16 0.52 -11.41
N ARG A 73 2.48 0.63 -11.53
CA ARG A 73 3.30 -0.46 -12.07
C ARG A 73 3.21 -1.72 -11.22
N ILE A 74 3.22 -1.55 -9.90
CA ILE A 74 3.10 -2.68 -8.99
C ILE A 74 1.72 -3.32 -9.11
N ILE A 75 0.65 -2.52 -9.21
CA ILE A 75 -0.70 -3.03 -9.41
C ILE A 75 -0.78 -3.85 -10.70
N GLU A 76 -0.16 -3.39 -11.78
CA GLU A 76 -0.14 -4.15 -13.02
C GLU A 76 0.57 -5.50 -12.86
N ARG A 77 1.66 -5.53 -12.10
CA ARG A 77 2.33 -6.80 -11.81
C ARG A 77 1.45 -7.72 -11.00
N PHE A 78 0.72 -7.18 -10.02
CA PHE A 78 -0.19 -7.98 -9.22
C PHE A 78 -1.34 -8.52 -10.06
N ARG A 79 -1.85 -7.75 -11.02
CA ARG A 79 -2.87 -8.23 -11.93
C ARG A 79 -2.37 -9.41 -12.75
N ALA A 80 -1.14 -9.32 -13.26
CA ALA A 80 -0.55 -10.41 -14.02
C ALA A 80 -0.35 -11.65 -13.15
N LYS A 81 0.05 -11.44 -11.90
CA LYS A 81 0.37 -12.53 -10.98
C LYS A 81 -0.88 -13.15 -10.37
N TRP A 82 -1.81 -12.33 -9.87
CA TRP A 82 -2.99 -12.81 -9.16
C TRP A 82 -4.13 -13.14 -10.14
N GLY A 83 -4.23 -12.38 -11.21
CA GLY A 83 -5.29 -12.58 -12.18
C GLY A 83 -5.13 -13.86 -13.00
N SER A 84 -3.92 -14.37 -13.13
CA SER A 84 -3.69 -15.59 -13.90
C SER A 84 -4.14 -16.85 -13.17
N ASP A 85 -4.43 -16.75 -11.88
CA ASP A 85 -4.88 -17.87 -11.08
C ASP A 85 -6.39 -18.08 -11.18
N GLY A 86 -7.07 -17.14 -11.73
CA GLY A 86 -8.54 -17.19 -11.83
C GLY A 86 -9.07 -17.80 -13.07
#